data_e06e9cd281e75343c24ccab7b283be32
#
_entry.id   e06e9cd281e75343c24ccab7b283be32
#
_cell.length_a   1.000
_cell.length_b   1.000
_cell.length_c   1.000
_cell.angle_alpha   90.00
_cell.angle_beta   90.00
_cell.angle_gamma   90.00
#
_symmetry.space_group_name_H-M   'P 1'
#
loop_
_entity.id
_entity.type
_entity.pdbx_description
1 polymer ?
#
loop_
_entity_poly.entity_id
_entity_poly.type
_entity_poly.pdbx_seq_one_letter_code
_entity_poly.pdbx_strand_id
1 'polypeptide(L)'
;LSIRRQRQMCIRDRQQVETLAAQTYKNLSVEICDDGSSDGTVELAKKLCREYPFLSLHINEKNLGYVMNFLEGIKRSRADYIMLCDQDDLWMEDKVEITLKAMQEQEERTKNVPVLVYTDAMNFESETGKDLGSFHENSHLNTKKVDTAHLFMENKCIGCTVMINWFVKEYLEQTPEEIRVHDWWLALICAHFGKIVYVPMCTLRYRQHGNNMIGGQSFGSYIRSRLQGIARQKNVIRETVTQGQCFEKLFGDRMTEEQRKTAKAFAGLYETNGFVRRIRLCRYGFWKSGFVRNAGLMFLI
;
A
#
# COMPACT_ATOMS: atom_id res chain seq x y z
N LEU A 1 19.37 18.48 -17.42
CA LEU A 1 18.25 17.54 -17.16
C LEU A 1 18.10 17.18 -15.67
N SER A 2 19.21 17.05 -14.92
CA SER A 2 19.19 16.75 -13.47
C SER A 2 18.62 17.92 -12.64
N ILE A 3 19.03 19.14 -12.90
CA ILE A 3 18.56 20.34 -12.17
C ILE A 3 17.05 20.54 -12.30
N ARG A 4 16.47 20.22 -13.47
CA ARG A 4 15.02 20.35 -13.70
C ARG A 4 14.22 19.28 -12.94
N ARG A 5 14.75 18.07 -12.81
CA ARG A 5 14.15 16.99 -12.00
C ARG A 5 14.22 17.31 -10.51
N GLN A 6 15.37 17.73 -10.00
CA GLN A 6 15.53 18.16 -8.60
C GLN A 6 14.57 19.30 -8.22
N ARG A 7 14.44 20.32 -9.08
CA ARG A 7 13.53 21.44 -8.84
C ARG A 7 12.06 21.02 -8.80
N GLN A 8 11.67 20.02 -9.62
CA GLN A 8 10.31 19.47 -9.59
C GLN A 8 10.06 18.61 -8.35
N MET A 9 11.03 17.80 -7.88
CA MET A 9 10.93 17.07 -6.63
C MET A 9 10.76 18.03 -5.45
N CYS A 10 11.63 19.01 -5.27
CA CYS A 10 11.52 20.00 -4.20
C CYS A 10 10.18 20.75 -4.17
N ILE A 11 9.58 21.03 -5.34
CA ILE A 11 8.27 21.69 -5.41
C ILE A 11 7.16 20.74 -4.92
N ARG A 12 7.21 19.47 -5.29
CA ARG A 12 6.22 18.47 -4.89
C ARG A 12 6.27 18.20 -3.39
N ASP A 13 7.47 17.99 -2.85
CA ASP A 13 7.68 17.77 -1.42
C ASP A 13 7.11 18.94 -0.60
N ARG A 14 7.32 20.19 -1.04
CA ARG A 14 6.72 21.36 -0.40
C ARG A 14 5.19 21.36 -0.51
N GLN A 15 4.65 21.08 -1.70
CA GLN A 15 3.19 21.01 -1.89
C GLN A 15 2.56 19.95 -0.98
N GLN A 16 3.20 18.79 -0.84
CA GLN A 16 2.74 17.75 0.07
C GLN A 16 2.71 18.25 1.52
N VAL A 17 3.78 18.86 2.02
CA VAL A 17 3.85 19.42 3.37
C VAL A 17 2.78 20.51 3.59
N GLU A 18 2.52 21.36 2.60
CA GLU A 18 1.46 22.39 2.67
C GLU A 18 0.07 21.74 2.82
N THR A 19 -0.21 20.62 2.14
CA THR A 19 -1.48 19.90 2.32
C THR A 19 -1.61 19.22 3.68
N LEU A 20 -0.49 18.78 4.27
CA LEU A 20 -0.46 18.25 5.65
C LEU A 20 -0.70 19.38 6.68
N ALA A 21 -0.14 20.55 6.47
CA ALA A 21 -0.37 21.74 7.32
C ALA A 21 -1.82 22.23 7.24
N ALA A 22 -2.47 22.05 6.08
CA ALA A 22 -3.86 22.44 5.85
C ALA A 22 -4.90 21.48 6.46
N GLN A 23 -4.49 20.30 7.00
CA GLN A 23 -5.44 19.35 7.55
C GLN A 23 -6.32 19.98 8.64
N THR A 24 -7.63 19.64 8.63
CA THR A 24 -8.60 20.09 9.64
C THR A 24 -8.27 19.54 11.02
N TYR A 25 -7.81 18.30 11.10
CA TYR A 25 -7.31 17.67 12.32
C TYR A 25 -5.90 18.18 12.66
N LYS A 26 -5.73 18.83 13.81
CA LYS A 26 -4.49 19.57 14.15
C LYS A 26 -3.49 18.79 15.01
N ASN A 27 -3.91 17.72 15.68
CA ASN A 27 -2.99 16.93 16.51
C ASN A 27 -2.20 15.92 15.66
N LEU A 28 -1.33 16.44 14.79
CA LEU A 28 -0.50 15.70 13.86
C LEU A 28 0.97 15.82 14.24
N SER A 29 1.70 14.71 14.11
CA SER A 29 3.16 14.69 14.00
C SER A 29 3.54 13.92 12.72
N VAL A 30 4.46 14.46 11.95
CA VAL A 30 4.90 13.86 10.68
C VAL A 30 6.40 13.60 10.74
N GLU A 31 6.81 12.38 10.48
CA GLU A 31 8.22 12.00 10.35
C GLU A 31 8.57 11.86 8.86
N ILE A 32 9.50 12.66 8.38
CA ILE A 32 10.13 12.50 7.07
C ILE A 32 11.23 11.45 7.23
N CYS A 33 11.11 10.32 6.53
CA CYS A 33 12.09 9.23 6.58
C CYS A 33 12.97 9.25 5.33
N ASP A 34 14.18 9.79 5.42
CA ASP A 34 15.14 9.81 4.33
C ASP A 34 15.96 8.50 4.27
N ASP A 35 16.00 7.89 3.11
CA ASP A 35 16.64 6.59 2.88
C ASP A 35 18.00 6.71 2.14
N GLY A 36 18.76 7.76 2.48
CA GLY A 36 20.09 8.01 1.93
C GLY A 36 20.08 8.85 0.66
N SER A 37 19.27 9.92 0.63
CA SER A 37 19.26 10.86 -0.50
C SER A 37 20.57 11.60 -0.67
N SER A 38 21.03 11.75 -1.92
CA SER A 38 22.27 12.44 -2.29
C SER A 38 22.05 13.74 -3.10
N ASP A 39 20.80 14.21 -3.19
CA ASP A 39 20.36 15.25 -4.14
C ASP A 39 19.83 16.55 -3.49
N GLY A 40 20.19 16.84 -2.25
CA GLY A 40 19.69 18.03 -1.53
C GLY A 40 18.32 17.85 -0.86
N THR A 41 17.72 16.66 -0.91
CA THR A 41 16.46 16.35 -0.23
C THR A 41 16.57 16.53 1.28
N VAL A 42 17.68 16.11 1.90
CA VAL A 42 17.94 16.26 3.35
C VAL A 42 17.97 17.74 3.76
N GLU A 43 18.63 18.61 2.98
CA GLU A 43 18.69 20.06 3.23
C GLU A 43 17.31 20.70 3.16
N LEU A 44 16.50 20.30 2.17
CA LEU A 44 15.11 20.75 2.05
C LEU A 44 14.28 20.27 3.25
N ALA A 45 14.37 18.99 3.62
CA ALA A 45 13.66 18.44 4.77
C ALA A 45 14.01 19.15 6.07
N LYS A 46 15.30 19.43 6.32
CA LYS A 46 15.75 20.24 7.46
C LYS A 46 15.18 21.66 7.45
N LYS A 47 15.03 22.27 6.27
CA LYS A 47 14.40 23.58 6.13
C LYS A 47 12.91 23.52 6.46
N LEU A 48 12.19 22.54 5.92
CA LEU A 48 10.77 22.34 6.19
C LEU A 48 10.50 22.06 7.67
N CYS A 49 11.33 21.25 8.35
CA CYS A 49 11.21 21.02 9.80
C CYS A 49 11.40 22.29 10.64
N ARG A 50 12.13 23.31 10.15
CA ARG A 50 12.21 24.62 10.81
C ARG A 50 10.97 25.50 10.55
N GLU A 51 10.38 25.37 9.38
CA GLU A 51 9.17 26.12 8.99
C GLU A 51 7.89 25.54 9.61
N TYR A 52 7.83 24.21 9.80
CA TYR A 52 6.64 23.48 10.27
C TYR A 52 6.96 22.66 11.53
N PRO A 53 6.58 23.10 12.73
CA PRO A 53 6.94 22.45 13.99
C PRO A 53 6.39 21.02 14.17
N PHE A 54 5.37 20.61 13.39
CA PHE A 54 4.83 19.25 13.40
C PHE A 54 5.66 18.24 12.60
N LEU A 55 6.67 18.71 11.84
CA LEU A 55 7.58 17.86 11.08
C LEU A 55 8.81 17.49 11.89
N SER A 56 9.26 16.27 11.72
CA SER A 56 10.56 15.76 12.15
C SER A 56 11.26 15.05 10.99
N LEU A 57 12.58 14.92 11.07
CA LEU A 57 13.40 14.25 10.06
C LEU A 57 14.15 13.10 10.70
N HIS A 58 13.98 11.91 10.14
CA HIS A 58 14.81 10.74 10.41
C HIS A 58 15.62 10.39 9.16
N ILE A 59 16.92 10.23 9.33
CA ILE A 59 17.84 9.83 8.24
C ILE A 59 18.33 8.43 8.56
N ASN A 60 18.09 7.48 7.68
CA ASN A 60 18.58 6.11 7.84
C ASN A 60 20.11 6.06 7.72
N GLU A 61 20.78 5.25 8.54
CA GLU A 61 22.23 5.04 8.47
C GLU A 61 22.68 4.36 7.17
N LYS A 62 21.79 3.59 6.57
CA LYS A 62 21.97 2.92 5.28
C LYS A 62 20.65 2.91 4.49
N ASN A 63 20.75 2.76 3.17
CA ASN A 63 19.58 2.59 2.34
C ASN A 63 18.87 1.26 2.67
N LEU A 64 17.62 1.34 3.10
CA LEU A 64 16.77 0.20 3.47
C LEU A 64 15.86 -0.25 2.33
N GLY A 65 15.69 0.60 1.32
CA GLY A 65 14.66 0.46 0.32
C GLY A 65 13.29 0.89 0.82
N TYR A 66 12.41 1.31 -0.09
CA TYR A 66 11.15 1.98 0.24
C TYR A 66 10.23 1.15 1.17
N VAL A 67 10.18 -0.18 0.98
CA VAL A 67 9.33 -1.06 1.82
C VAL A 67 9.76 -1.01 3.27
N MET A 68 11.05 -1.25 3.53
CA MET A 68 11.60 -1.29 4.88
C MET A 68 11.65 0.10 5.50
N ASN A 69 11.87 1.16 4.72
CA ASN A 69 11.84 2.54 5.21
C ASN A 69 10.47 2.88 5.81
N PHE A 70 9.36 2.51 5.17
CA PHE A 70 8.02 2.68 5.73
C PHE A 70 7.79 1.82 6.97
N LEU A 71 8.15 0.53 6.94
CA LEU A 71 7.93 -0.38 8.07
C LEU A 71 8.74 0.03 9.31
N GLU A 72 9.98 0.48 9.14
CA GLU A 72 10.80 1.00 10.24
C GLU A 72 10.27 2.33 10.79
N GLY A 73 9.74 3.21 9.93
CA GLY A 73 9.02 4.42 10.36
C GLY A 73 7.79 4.08 11.22
N ILE A 74 7.00 3.09 10.82
CA ILE A 74 5.86 2.61 11.61
C ILE A 74 6.33 2.08 12.98
N LYS A 75 7.39 1.26 13.02
CA LYS A 75 7.92 0.72 14.27
C LYS A 75 8.37 1.82 15.25
N ARG A 76 9.04 2.87 14.75
CA ARG A 76 9.50 4.01 15.56
C ARG A 76 8.37 4.89 16.07
N SER A 77 7.28 5.01 15.32
CA SER A 77 6.14 5.87 15.68
C SER A 77 5.61 5.53 17.07
N ARG A 78 5.23 6.55 17.85
CA ARG A 78 4.56 6.42 19.15
C ARG A 78 3.10 6.83 19.11
N ALA A 79 2.58 7.15 17.92
CA ALA A 79 1.19 7.55 17.72
C ALA A 79 0.24 6.36 17.85
N ASP A 80 -0.96 6.61 18.33
CA ASP A 80 -2.04 5.62 18.40
C ASP A 80 -2.51 5.20 16.99
N TYR A 81 -2.49 6.17 16.06
CA TYR A 81 -2.85 5.99 14.66
C TYR A 81 -1.74 6.46 13.74
N ILE A 82 -1.45 5.69 12.72
CA ILE A 82 -0.35 5.95 11.79
C ILE A 82 -0.91 5.98 10.37
N MET A 83 -0.60 7.03 9.62
CA MET A 83 -0.90 7.15 8.19
C MET A 83 0.38 7.10 7.38
N LEU A 84 0.28 6.53 6.18
CA LEU A 84 1.37 6.49 5.23
C LEU A 84 1.20 7.62 4.22
N CYS A 85 2.30 8.24 3.83
CA CYS A 85 2.28 9.42 2.98
C CYS A 85 3.41 9.34 1.96
N ASP A 86 3.05 9.38 0.68
CA ASP A 86 4.03 9.52 -0.41
C ASP A 86 4.37 11.01 -0.60
N GLN A 87 5.58 11.31 -1.03
CA GLN A 87 6.12 12.69 -1.07
C GLN A 87 5.52 13.56 -2.19
N ASP A 88 4.74 13.02 -3.10
CA ASP A 88 4.25 13.72 -4.28
C ASP A 88 2.73 13.76 -4.44
N ASP A 89 1.99 13.29 -3.44
CA ASP A 89 0.53 13.37 -3.40
C ASP A 89 0.03 14.70 -2.83
N LEU A 90 -1.24 15.00 -3.05
CA LEU A 90 -1.91 16.16 -2.46
C LEU A 90 -3.07 15.68 -1.61
N TRP A 91 -2.97 15.84 -0.29
CA TRP A 91 -4.03 15.45 0.62
C TRP A 91 -5.17 16.46 0.64
N MET A 92 -6.42 15.99 0.67
CA MET A 92 -7.57 16.84 0.95
C MET A 92 -7.56 17.24 2.42
N GLU A 93 -8.08 18.42 2.73
CA GLU A 93 -7.99 19.03 4.07
C GLU A 93 -8.63 18.19 5.18
N ASP A 94 -9.64 17.40 4.86
CA ASP A 94 -10.41 16.55 5.77
C ASP A 94 -9.99 15.08 5.81
N LYS A 95 -8.91 14.72 5.08
CA LYS A 95 -8.46 13.32 4.94
C LYS A 95 -8.24 12.64 6.28
N VAL A 96 -7.50 13.28 7.18
CA VAL A 96 -7.18 12.68 8.48
C VAL A 96 -8.45 12.49 9.31
N GLU A 97 -9.32 13.48 9.34
CA GLU A 97 -10.57 13.45 10.12
C GLU A 97 -11.53 12.36 9.64
N ILE A 98 -11.73 12.25 8.30
CA ILE A 98 -12.55 11.20 7.68
C ILE A 98 -12.03 9.81 8.03
N THR A 99 -10.72 9.61 7.86
CA THR A 99 -10.09 8.30 8.07
C THR A 99 -10.07 7.92 9.54
N LEU A 100 -9.79 8.88 10.44
CA LEU A 100 -9.79 8.69 11.89
C LEU A 100 -11.19 8.35 12.42
N LYS A 101 -12.22 9.03 11.94
CA LYS A 101 -13.60 8.72 12.31
C LYS A 101 -13.97 7.27 11.99
N ALA A 102 -13.65 6.80 10.78
CA ALA A 102 -13.90 5.41 10.38
C ALA A 102 -13.09 4.41 11.22
N MET A 103 -11.86 4.77 11.60
CA MET A 103 -11.03 3.98 12.50
C MET A 103 -11.67 3.84 13.88
N GLN A 104 -12.07 4.94 14.50
CA GLN A 104 -12.69 4.96 15.82
C GLN A 104 -14.02 4.19 15.84
N GLU A 105 -14.87 4.38 14.83
CA GLU A 105 -16.12 3.62 14.68
C GLU A 105 -15.87 2.10 14.57
N GLN A 106 -14.77 1.69 13.93
CA GLN A 106 -14.42 0.27 13.86
C GLN A 106 -13.87 -0.26 15.18
N GLU A 107 -13.06 0.53 15.90
CA GLU A 107 -12.49 0.14 17.20
C GLU A 107 -13.55 0.03 18.30
N GLU A 108 -14.63 0.80 18.22
CA GLU A 108 -15.80 0.62 19.10
C GLU A 108 -16.44 -0.75 18.93
N ARG A 109 -16.43 -1.30 17.71
CA ARG A 109 -17.00 -2.62 17.39
C ARG A 109 -16.05 -3.78 17.68
N THR A 110 -14.75 -3.55 17.57
CA THR A 110 -13.72 -4.59 17.75
C THR A 110 -12.53 -4.03 18.51
N LYS A 111 -12.45 -4.35 19.80
CA LYS A 111 -11.40 -3.83 20.69
C LYS A 111 -10.11 -4.65 20.58
N ASN A 112 -8.98 -3.97 20.72
CA ASN A 112 -7.66 -4.58 20.88
C ASN A 112 -7.25 -5.51 19.73
N VAL A 113 -7.57 -5.13 18.49
CA VAL A 113 -7.16 -5.86 17.28
C VAL A 113 -6.53 -4.90 16.27
N PRO A 114 -5.66 -5.40 15.38
CA PRO A 114 -5.17 -4.62 14.26
C PRO A 114 -6.31 -4.12 13.37
N VAL A 115 -6.35 -2.83 13.11
CA VAL A 115 -7.31 -2.23 12.18
C VAL A 115 -6.57 -1.44 11.11
N LEU A 116 -6.99 -1.62 9.87
CA LEU A 116 -6.57 -0.83 8.72
C LEU A 116 -7.79 -0.18 8.10
N VAL A 117 -7.77 1.14 8.00
CA VAL A 117 -8.74 1.91 7.23
C VAL A 117 -8.05 2.43 5.98
N TYR A 118 -8.69 2.31 4.83
CA TYR A 118 -8.19 2.91 3.60
C TYR A 118 -9.30 3.60 2.83
N THR A 119 -8.92 4.64 2.10
CA THR A 119 -9.83 5.46 1.29
C THR A 119 -9.55 5.24 -0.19
N ASP A 120 -10.19 6.01 -1.06
CA ASP A 120 -9.83 6.10 -2.46
C ASP A 120 -8.96 7.33 -2.74
N ALA A 121 -8.41 7.40 -3.95
CA ALA A 121 -7.60 8.50 -4.43
C ALA A 121 -8.12 8.99 -5.77
N MET A 122 -8.10 10.31 -6.00
CA MET A 122 -8.39 10.92 -7.29
C MET A 122 -7.10 10.98 -8.11
N ASN A 123 -7.02 10.21 -9.19
CA ASN A 123 -5.91 10.35 -10.12
C ASN A 123 -5.93 11.72 -10.78
N PHE A 124 -4.78 12.37 -10.90
CA PHE A 124 -4.67 13.63 -11.65
C PHE A 124 -3.39 13.70 -12.47
N GLU A 125 -3.47 14.41 -13.59
CA GLU A 125 -2.34 14.65 -14.46
C GLU A 125 -1.45 15.75 -13.91
N SER A 126 -0.16 15.48 -13.75
CA SER A 126 0.78 16.39 -13.10
C SER A 126 0.97 17.72 -13.84
N GLU A 127 0.84 17.73 -15.17
CA GLU A 127 1.13 18.90 -16.01
C GLU A 127 -0.07 19.84 -16.11
N THR A 128 -1.26 19.31 -16.27
CA THR A 128 -2.50 20.09 -16.49
C THR A 128 -3.32 20.28 -15.22
N GLY A 129 -3.07 19.45 -14.18
CA GLY A 129 -3.89 19.42 -12.98
C GLY A 129 -5.27 18.77 -13.19
N LYS A 130 -5.55 18.18 -14.37
CA LYS A 130 -6.84 17.57 -14.71
C LYS A 130 -7.05 16.29 -13.93
N ASP A 131 -8.23 16.14 -13.33
CA ASP A 131 -8.64 14.90 -12.67
C ASP A 131 -8.97 13.81 -13.71
N LEU A 132 -8.52 12.59 -13.44
CA LEU A 132 -8.58 11.43 -14.32
C LEU A 132 -9.51 10.32 -13.78
N GLY A 133 -10.26 10.60 -12.71
CA GLY A 133 -11.16 9.65 -12.05
C GLY A 133 -10.52 8.91 -10.89
N SER A 134 -11.34 8.14 -10.17
CA SER A 134 -10.95 7.39 -8.99
C SER A 134 -9.90 6.31 -9.31
N PHE A 135 -8.96 6.10 -8.41
CA PHE A 135 -7.92 5.07 -8.56
C PHE A 135 -8.54 3.66 -8.58
N HIS A 136 -9.48 3.36 -7.67
CA HIS A 136 -10.07 2.03 -7.61
C HIS A 136 -10.93 1.72 -8.85
N GLU A 137 -11.68 2.70 -9.37
CA GLU A 137 -12.45 2.53 -10.59
C GLU A 137 -11.53 2.32 -11.79
N ASN A 138 -10.55 3.20 -11.99
CA ASN A 138 -9.59 3.11 -13.09
C ASN A 138 -8.76 1.82 -13.05
N SER A 139 -8.42 1.36 -11.85
CA SER A 139 -7.70 0.12 -11.64
C SER A 139 -8.60 -1.11 -11.63
N HIS A 140 -9.92 -0.95 -11.71
CA HIS A 140 -10.91 -2.03 -11.64
C HIS A 140 -10.68 -2.94 -10.41
N LEU A 141 -10.34 -2.37 -9.26
CA LEU A 141 -10.13 -3.11 -8.02
C LEU A 141 -11.47 -3.36 -7.30
N ASN A 142 -11.68 -4.59 -6.86
CA ASN A 142 -12.88 -4.92 -6.07
C ASN A 142 -12.61 -4.69 -4.58
N THR A 143 -12.94 -3.49 -4.12
CA THR A 143 -12.75 -3.05 -2.72
C THR A 143 -13.64 -3.77 -1.72
N LYS A 144 -14.67 -4.53 -2.17
CA LYS A 144 -15.53 -5.34 -1.30
C LYS A 144 -14.91 -6.69 -0.92
N LYS A 145 -13.86 -7.12 -1.63
CA LYS A 145 -13.20 -8.42 -1.43
C LYS A 145 -11.81 -8.23 -0.83
N VAL A 146 -11.77 -7.92 0.45
CA VAL A 146 -10.56 -7.72 1.26
C VAL A 146 -10.37 -8.82 2.31
N ASP A 147 -10.94 -10.00 2.06
CA ASP A 147 -10.67 -11.20 2.87
C ASP A 147 -9.27 -11.77 2.62
N THR A 148 -8.86 -12.68 3.49
CA THR A 148 -7.51 -13.27 3.47
C THR A 148 -7.15 -13.90 2.14
N ALA A 149 -8.07 -14.66 1.52
CA ALA A 149 -7.80 -15.38 0.28
C ALA A 149 -7.55 -14.42 -0.90
N HIS A 150 -8.39 -13.38 -1.05
CA HIS A 150 -8.23 -12.38 -2.10
C HIS A 150 -6.97 -11.54 -1.89
N LEU A 151 -6.68 -11.16 -0.64
CA LEU A 151 -5.50 -10.35 -0.31
C LEU A 151 -4.18 -11.11 -0.45
N PHE A 152 -4.16 -12.44 -0.33
CA PHE A 152 -2.97 -13.19 -0.69
C PHE A 152 -2.61 -12.99 -2.18
N MET A 153 -3.58 -12.83 -3.07
CA MET A 153 -3.35 -12.76 -4.51
C MET A 153 -3.26 -11.34 -5.07
N GLU A 154 -3.90 -10.34 -4.44
CA GLU A 154 -3.97 -8.97 -4.96
C GLU A 154 -4.10 -7.94 -3.84
N ASN A 155 -3.17 -6.95 -3.82
CA ASN A 155 -3.31 -5.78 -2.96
C ASN A 155 -4.45 -4.87 -3.46
N LYS A 156 -5.21 -4.32 -2.53
CA LYS A 156 -6.31 -3.38 -2.79
C LYS A 156 -6.20 -2.09 -1.99
N CYS A 157 -5.29 -2.07 -1.03
CA CYS A 157 -5.07 -0.95 -0.14
C CYS A 157 -3.86 -0.14 -0.64
N ILE A 158 -4.11 1.06 -1.16
CA ILE A 158 -3.04 1.94 -1.65
C ILE A 158 -2.37 2.60 -0.45
N GLY A 159 -1.05 2.51 -0.33
CA GLY A 159 -0.30 2.97 0.82
C GLY A 159 -0.65 4.38 1.28
N CYS A 160 -0.63 5.35 0.38
CA CYS A 160 -0.94 6.75 0.70
C CYS A 160 -2.40 7.01 1.14
N THR A 161 -3.30 6.00 1.07
CA THR A 161 -4.69 6.10 1.56
C THR A 161 -4.89 5.41 2.91
N VAL A 162 -3.89 4.73 3.43
CA VAL A 162 -3.98 3.83 4.58
C VAL A 162 -3.78 4.57 5.89
N MET A 163 -4.64 4.27 6.87
CA MET A 163 -4.42 4.48 8.30
C MET A 163 -4.43 3.14 9.01
N ILE A 164 -3.51 2.93 9.94
CA ILE A 164 -3.46 1.76 10.82
C ILE A 164 -3.49 2.22 12.28
N ASN A 165 -3.99 1.36 13.16
CA ASN A 165 -3.89 1.58 14.59
C ASN A 165 -2.62 0.95 15.19
N TRP A 166 -2.33 1.27 16.44
CA TRP A 166 -1.17 0.79 17.19
C TRP A 166 -1.02 -0.74 17.19
N PHE A 167 -2.11 -1.51 17.25
CA PHE A 167 -2.06 -2.97 17.36
C PHE A 167 -1.39 -3.68 16.17
N VAL A 168 -1.28 -3.01 15.03
CA VAL A 168 -0.55 -3.54 13.85
C VAL A 168 0.93 -3.72 14.15
N LYS A 169 1.53 -2.88 15.01
CA LYS A 169 2.97 -2.90 15.32
C LYS A 169 3.43 -4.21 15.98
N GLU A 170 2.56 -4.88 16.74
CA GLU A 170 2.86 -6.17 17.36
C GLU A 170 3.21 -7.27 16.35
N TYR A 171 2.83 -7.07 15.08
CA TYR A 171 3.09 -7.99 13.97
C TYR A 171 4.27 -7.57 13.10
N LEU A 172 4.96 -6.47 13.45
CA LEU A 172 6.09 -5.94 12.70
C LEU A 172 7.45 -6.18 13.36
N GLU A 173 7.53 -6.90 14.49
CA GLU A 173 8.79 -7.24 15.15
C GLU A 173 9.75 -7.96 14.21
N GLN A 174 9.23 -8.89 13.40
CA GLN A 174 9.96 -9.58 12.35
C GLN A 174 9.40 -9.17 10.99
N THR A 175 10.25 -8.55 10.18
CA THR A 175 9.90 -8.11 8.82
C THR A 175 10.84 -8.78 7.82
N PRO A 176 10.36 -9.77 7.04
CA PRO A 176 11.18 -10.45 6.05
C PRO A 176 11.49 -9.55 4.85
N GLU A 177 12.61 -9.79 4.18
CA GLU A 177 13.04 -9.04 2.99
C GLU A 177 12.12 -9.30 1.78
N GLU A 178 11.41 -10.42 1.79
CA GLU A 178 10.51 -10.85 0.71
C GLU A 178 9.17 -10.11 0.67
N ILE A 179 8.95 -9.13 1.55
CA ILE A 179 7.77 -8.26 1.50
C ILE A 179 7.79 -7.47 0.20
N ARG A 180 6.77 -7.65 -0.64
CA ARG A 180 6.68 -6.99 -1.94
C ARG A 180 6.38 -5.50 -1.82
N VAL A 181 5.39 -5.15 -0.96
CA VAL A 181 4.94 -3.77 -0.73
C VAL A 181 4.45 -3.68 0.71
N HIS A 182 4.83 -2.61 1.41
CA HIS A 182 4.53 -2.41 2.83
C HIS A 182 3.03 -2.36 3.13
N ASP A 183 2.24 -1.66 2.30
CA ASP A 183 0.79 -1.54 2.46
C ASP A 183 0.07 -2.89 2.29
N TRP A 184 0.54 -3.72 1.36
CA TRP A 184 0.01 -5.07 1.19
C TRP A 184 0.28 -5.96 2.40
N TRP A 185 1.49 -5.86 2.97
CA TRP A 185 1.83 -6.59 4.19
C TRP A 185 0.94 -6.20 5.37
N LEU A 186 0.71 -4.91 5.56
CA LEU A 186 -0.21 -4.39 6.57
C LEU A 186 -1.64 -4.87 6.36
N ALA A 187 -2.10 -4.90 5.11
CA ALA A 187 -3.42 -5.43 4.75
C ALA A 187 -3.54 -6.93 5.07
N LEU A 188 -2.50 -7.74 4.79
CA LEU A 188 -2.49 -9.16 5.15
C LEU A 188 -2.58 -9.36 6.68
N ILE A 189 -1.84 -8.58 7.46
CA ILE A 189 -1.91 -8.61 8.93
C ILE A 189 -3.33 -8.32 9.40
N CYS A 190 -3.92 -7.21 8.95
CA CYS A 190 -5.25 -6.79 9.38
C CYS A 190 -6.37 -7.72 8.90
N ALA A 191 -6.22 -8.34 7.74
CA ALA A 191 -7.18 -9.34 7.25
C ALA A 191 -7.17 -10.65 8.07
N HIS A 192 -6.01 -11.05 8.61
CA HIS A 192 -5.89 -12.28 9.37
C HIS A 192 -6.21 -12.07 10.86
N PHE A 193 -5.74 -10.99 11.44
CA PHE A 193 -5.75 -10.80 12.89
C PHE A 193 -6.65 -9.66 13.35
N GLY A 194 -7.31 -8.97 12.44
CA GLY A 194 -8.08 -7.80 12.77
C GLY A 194 -9.18 -7.45 11.78
N LYS A 195 -9.21 -6.19 11.36
CA LYS A 195 -10.25 -5.66 10.45
C LYS A 195 -9.66 -4.74 9.40
N ILE A 196 -10.30 -4.74 8.22
CA ILE A 196 -10.06 -3.78 7.14
C ILE A 196 -11.36 -3.04 6.85
N VAL A 197 -11.29 -1.72 6.78
CA VAL A 197 -12.43 -0.84 6.49
C VAL A 197 -12.12 -0.03 5.22
N TYR A 198 -12.99 -0.07 4.26
CA TYR A 198 -12.94 0.79 3.07
C TYR A 198 -13.90 1.97 3.21
N VAL A 199 -13.38 3.18 3.07
CA VAL A 199 -14.16 4.41 2.99
C VAL A 199 -14.21 4.83 1.52
N PRO A 200 -15.39 4.79 0.85
CA PRO A 200 -15.50 5.05 -0.59
C PRO A 200 -15.47 6.55 -0.91
N MET A 201 -14.43 7.22 -0.46
CA MET A 201 -14.20 8.66 -0.68
C MET A 201 -12.75 8.88 -1.14
N CYS A 202 -12.58 9.70 -2.18
CA CYS A 202 -11.25 10.20 -2.56
C CYS A 202 -10.82 11.23 -1.54
N THR A 203 -9.78 10.94 -0.76
CA THR A 203 -9.26 11.84 0.28
C THR A 203 -7.91 12.45 -0.07
N LEU A 204 -7.37 12.10 -1.24
CA LEU A 204 -6.16 12.68 -1.79
C LEU A 204 -6.23 12.70 -3.31
N ARG A 205 -5.43 13.56 -3.92
CA ARG A 205 -5.14 13.56 -5.35
C ARG A 205 -3.82 12.84 -5.58
N TYR A 206 -3.90 11.69 -6.29
CA TYR A 206 -2.77 10.82 -6.61
C TYR A 206 -2.15 11.24 -7.93
N ARG A 207 -0.88 11.65 -7.86
CA ARG A 207 -0.19 12.23 -9.01
C ARG A 207 0.22 11.16 -10.01
N GLN A 208 -0.26 11.29 -11.25
CA GLN A 208 0.17 10.43 -12.35
C GLN A 208 1.41 11.03 -13.03
N HIS A 209 2.44 10.19 -13.18
CA HIS A 209 3.64 10.50 -13.96
C HIS A 209 3.68 9.56 -15.17
N GLY A 210 4.31 9.99 -16.27
CA GLY A 210 4.41 9.18 -17.49
C GLY A 210 5.06 7.80 -17.31
N ASN A 211 5.64 7.52 -16.15
CA ASN A 211 6.23 6.22 -15.76
C ASN A 211 5.38 5.43 -14.74
N ASN A 212 4.26 5.97 -14.26
CA ASN A 212 3.39 5.24 -13.33
C ASN A 212 2.64 4.16 -14.10
N MET A 213 2.79 2.92 -13.65
CA MET A 213 2.29 1.72 -14.34
C MET A 213 0.76 1.52 -14.26
N ILE A 214 0.02 2.43 -13.62
CA ILE A 214 -1.41 2.28 -13.38
C ILE A 214 -2.10 3.61 -13.74
N GLY A 215 -2.78 3.64 -14.87
CA GLY A 215 -3.67 4.74 -15.26
C GLY A 215 -3.69 5.04 -16.76
N GLY A 216 -4.86 4.97 -17.38
CA GLY A 216 -5.13 5.59 -18.68
C GLY A 216 -4.78 4.81 -19.95
N GLN A 217 -4.50 3.52 -19.88
CA GLN A 217 -4.29 2.72 -21.11
C GLN A 217 -5.62 2.23 -21.71
N SER A 218 -5.75 2.32 -23.03
CA SER A 218 -6.88 1.67 -23.73
C SER A 218 -6.84 0.15 -23.53
N PHE A 219 -8.00 -0.51 -23.53
CA PHE A 219 -8.11 -1.97 -23.33
C PHE A 219 -7.20 -2.78 -24.26
N GLY A 220 -7.05 -2.36 -25.51
CA GLY A 220 -6.17 -3.02 -26.49
C GLY A 220 -4.67 -2.85 -26.15
N SER A 221 -4.23 -1.66 -25.71
CA SER A 221 -2.85 -1.42 -25.28
C SER A 221 -2.54 -2.15 -23.98
N TYR A 222 -3.51 -2.27 -23.07
CA TYR A 222 -3.42 -3.06 -21.86
C TYR A 222 -3.16 -4.55 -22.16
N ILE A 223 -3.93 -5.16 -23.07
CA ILE A 223 -3.72 -6.56 -23.47
C ILE A 223 -2.35 -6.75 -24.12
N ARG A 224 -1.96 -5.85 -25.04
CA ARG A 224 -0.67 -5.94 -25.75
C ARG A 224 0.53 -5.83 -24.80
N SER A 225 0.50 -4.90 -23.84
CA SER A 225 1.56 -4.77 -22.83
C SER A 225 1.63 -6.00 -21.91
N ARG A 226 0.49 -6.65 -21.66
CA ARG A 226 0.44 -7.89 -20.86
C ARG A 226 1.04 -9.09 -21.59
N LEU A 227 0.80 -9.23 -22.88
CA LEU A 227 1.38 -10.31 -23.69
C LEU A 227 2.91 -10.18 -23.81
N GLN A 228 3.42 -8.95 -23.96
CA GLN A 228 4.86 -8.68 -24.00
C GLN A 228 5.56 -8.88 -22.65
N GLY A 229 4.83 -8.88 -21.55
CA GLY A 229 5.35 -9.01 -20.19
C GLY A 229 5.08 -10.34 -19.49
N ILE A 230 4.82 -11.45 -20.22
CA ILE A 230 4.45 -12.76 -19.62
C ILE A 230 5.46 -13.23 -18.58
N ALA A 231 6.77 -13.18 -18.92
CA ALA A 231 7.83 -13.60 -17.99
C ALA A 231 7.82 -12.73 -16.70
N ARG A 232 7.70 -11.41 -16.86
CA ARG A 232 7.58 -10.48 -15.73
C ARG A 232 6.33 -10.77 -14.88
N GLN A 233 5.21 -11.07 -15.51
CA GLN A 233 3.97 -11.38 -14.77
C GLN A 233 4.08 -12.69 -14.00
N LYS A 234 4.72 -13.74 -14.57
CA LYS A 234 5.02 -14.98 -13.86
C LYS A 234 5.88 -14.72 -12.64
N ASN A 235 6.91 -13.88 -12.77
CA ASN A 235 7.76 -13.50 -11.64
C ASN A 235 6.97 -12.76 -10.54
N VAL A 236 6.13 -11.81 -10.94
CA VAL A 236 5.22 -11.10 -10.00
C VAL A 236 4.34 -12.08 -9.22
N ILE A 237 3.78 -13.11 -9.87
CA ILE A 237 2.98 -14.13 -9.18
C ILE A 237 3.86 -14.96 -8.23
N ARG A 238 5.08 -15.35 -8.65
CA ARG A 238 6.02 -16.07 -7.79
C ARG A 238 6.38 -15.27 -6.55
N GLU A 239 6.78 -14.01 -6.70
CA GLU A 239 7.08 -13.11 -5.59
C GLU A 239 5.87 -12.95 -4.65
N THR A 240 4.65 -12.91 -5.20
CA THR A 240 3.41 -12.87 -4.41
C THR A 240 3.25 -14.14 -3.58
N VAL A 241 3.54 -15.31 -4.15
CA VAL A 241 3.50 -16.58 -3.41
C VAL A 241 4.63 -16.65 -2.37
N THR A 242 5.84 -16.17 -2.69
CA THR A 242 6.95 -16.08 -1.73
C THR A 242 6.59 -15.19 -0.53
N GLN A 243 5.97 -14.03 -0.76
CA GLN A 243 5.43 -13.21 0.34
C GLN A 243 4.43 -13.99 1.20
N GLY A 244 3.53 -14.77 0.57
CA GLY A 244 2.57 -15.61 1.29
C GLY A 244 3.24 -16.75 2.07
N GLN A 245 4.33 -17.34 1.57
CA GLN A 245 5.16 -18.32 2.29
C GLN A 245 5.79 -17.71 3.54
N CYS A 246 6.36 -16.51 3.42
CA CYS A 246 6.92 -15.78 4.55
C CYS A 246 5.84 -15.46 5.59
N PHE A 247 4.64 -15.04 5.13
CA PHE A 247 3.52 -14.73 6.00
C PHE A 247 3.04 -15.98 6.77
N GLU A 248 2.87 -17.13 6.10
CA GLU A 248 2.50 -18.39 6.74
C GLU A 248 3.57 -18.85 7.74
N LYS A 249 4.84 -18.76 7.38
CA LYS A 249 5.95 -19.16 8.25
C LYS A 249 6.02 -18.32 9.54
N LEU A 250 5.79 -17.01 9.44
CA LEU A 250 5.86 -16.09 10.58
C LEU A 250 4.63 -16.17 11.49
N PHE A 251 3.46 -16.35 10.89
CA PHE A 251 2.19 -16.16 11.60
C PHE A 251 1.31 -17.40 11.64
N GLY A 252 1.72 -18.50 11.02
CA GLY A 252 0.90 -19.71 10.92
C GLY A 252 0.42 -20.25 12.27
N ASP A 253 1.22 -20.17 13.32
CA ASP A 253 0.87 -20.61 14.67
C ASP A 253 -0.08 -19.66 15.41
N ARG A 254 -0.23 -18.41 14.93
CA ARG A 254 -1.18 -17.40 15.46
C ARG A 254 -2.51 -17.41 14.72
N MET A 255 -2.63 -18.15 13.62
CA MET A 255 -3.83 -18.25 12.79
C MET A 255 -4.83 -19.24 13.36
N THR A 256 -6.12 -19.04 13.08
CA THR A 256 -7.12 -20.09 13.24
C THR A 256 -6.80 -21.27 12.29
N GLU A 257 -7.34 -22.44 12.55
CA GLU A 257 -7.10 -23.61 11.70
C GLU A 257 -7.54 -23.40 10.25
N GLU A 258 -8.65 -22.70 10.03
CA GLU A 258 -9.15 -22.36 8.69
C GLU A 258 -8.23 -21.38 7.97
N GLN A 259 -7.80 -20.32 8.67
CA GLN A 259 -6.84 -19.35 8.12
C GLN A 259 -5.51 -20.01 7.77
N ARG A 260 -4.99 -20.87 8.68
CA ARG A 260 -3.75 -21.61 8.47
C ARG A 260 -3.83 -22.54 7.28
N LYS A 261 -4.96 -23.23 7.12
CA LYS A 261 -5.22 -24.10 5.96
C LYS A 261 -5.19 -23.31 4.65
N THR A 262 -5.81 -22.14 4.64
CA THR A 262 -5.82 -21.23 3.48
C THR A 262 -4.41 -20.71 3.19
N ALA A 263 -3.68 -20.24 4.20
CA ALA A 263 -2.32 -19.74 4.07
C ALA A 263 -1.36 -20.83 3.56
N LYS A 264 -1.41 -22.04 4.11
CA LYS A 264 -0.62 -23.20 3.62
C LYS A 264 -0.96 -23.58 2.19
N ALA A 265 -2.25 -23.55 1.82
CA ALA A 265 -2.65 -23.84 0.45
C ALA A 265 -2.09 -22.82 -0.54
N PHE A 266 -2.00 -21.54 -0.15
CA PHE A 266 -1.39 -20.48 -0.94
C PHE A 266 0.14 -20.61 -1.00
N ALA A 267 0.78 -20.78 0.16
CA ALA A 267 2.23 -20.93 0.27
C ALA A 267 2.76 -22.11 -0.58
N GLY A 268 2.05 -23.24 -0.55
CA GLY A 268 2.40 -24.44 -1.32
C GLY A 268 1.94 -24.44 -2.79
N LEU A 269 1.54 -23.30 -3.37
CA LEU A 269 1.08 -23.27 -4.78
C LEU A 269 2.15 -23.79 -5.75
N TYR A 270 3.40 -23.36 -5.61
CA TYR A 270 4.49 -23.78 -6.51
C TYR A 270 5.13 -25.14 -6.17
N GLU A 271 4.74 -25.78 -5.09
CA GLU A 271 5.13 -27.14 -4.75
C GLU A 271 4.31 -28.18 -5.51
N THR A 272 3.29 -27.73 -6.26
CA THR A 272 2.38 -28.61 -7.00
C THR A 272 2.46 -28.36 -8.51
N ASN A 273 1.97 -29.29 -9.31
CA ASN A 273 1.89 -29.12 -10.76
C ASN A 273 0.81 -28.07 -11.13
N GLY A 274 0.87 -27.57 -12.37
CA GLY A 274 0.01 -26.49 -12.84
C GLY A 274 -1.49 -26.80 -12.80
N PHE A 275 -1.89 -28.07 -12.92
CA PHE A 275 -3.30 -28.47 -12.83
C PHE A 275 -3.81 -28.33 -11.39
N VAL A 276 -3.07 -28.87 -10.43
CA VAL A 276 -3.41 -28.78 -9.00
C VAL A 276 -3.40 -27.34 -8.51
N ARG A 277 -2.47 -26.49 -9.01
CA ARG A 277 -2.47 -25.05 -8.70
C ARG A 277 -3.81 -24.39 -9.06
N ARG A 278 -4.30 -24.63 -10.26
CA ARG A 278 -5.59 -24.08 -10.73
C ARG A 278 -6.77 -24.54 -9.89
N ILE A 279 -6.78 -25.82 -9.51
CA ILE A 279 -7.78 -26.34 -8.57
C ILE A 279 -7.70 -25.62 -7.22
N ARG A 280 -6.48 -25.38 -6.69
CA ARG A 280 -6.30 -24.65 -5.43
C ARG A 280 -6.79 -23.21 -5.54
N LEU A 281 -6.50 -22.49 -6.64
CA LEU A 281 -7.03 -21.14 -6.86
C LEU A 281 -8.56 -21.10 -6.75
N CYS A 282 -9.24 -22.04 -7.44
CA CYS A 282 -10.70 -22.12 -7.42
C CYS A 282 -11.22 -22.48 -6.03
N ARG A 283 -10.63 -23.50 -5.39
CA ARG A 283 -11.11 -24.05 -4.13
C ARG A 283 -10.99 -23.08 -2.95
N TYR A 284 -9.90 -22.31 -2.90
CA TYR A 284 -9.61 -21.38 -1.80
C TYR A 284 -9.96 -19.93 -2.13
N GLY A 285 -10.39 -19.64 -3.36
CA GLY A 285 -10.77 -18.29 -3.75
C GLY A 285 -9.61 -17.32 -3.92
N PHE A 286 -8.44 -17.76 -4.36
CA PHE A 286 -7.28 -16.91 -4.61
C PHE A 286 -7.45 -16.12 -5.92
N TRP A 287 -8.39 -15.17 -5.91
CA TRP A 287 -8.77 -14.43 -7.10
C TRP A 287 -8.30 -12.98 -7.06
N LYS A 288 -8.00 -12.47 -8.24
CA LYS A 288 -7.82 -11.04 -8.51
C LYS A 288 -9.16 -10.37 -8.79
N SER A 289 -9.16 -9.06 -8.87
CA SER A 289 -10.30 -8.27 -9.30
C SER A 289 -10.55 -8.41 -10.80
N GLY A 290 -11.80 -8.70 -11.18
CA GLY A 290 -12.25 -8.75 -12.57
C GLY A 290 -11.90 -10.03 -13.34
N PHE A 291 -12.71 -10.32 -14.36
CA PHE A 291 -12.61 -11.56 -15.14
C PHE A 291 -11.30 -11.67 -15.92
N VAL A 292 -10.86 -10.61 -16.60
CA VAL A 292 -9.65 -10.62 -17.45
C VAL A 292 -8.38 -10.93 -16.64
N ARG A 293 -8.27 -10.38 -15.43
CA ARG A 293 -7.12 -10.65 -14.54
C ARG A 293 -7.11 -12.10 -14.07
N ASN A 294 -8.28 -12.67 -13.80
CA ASN A 294 -8.41 -14.06 -13.37
C ASN A 294 -8.15 -15.03 -14.52
N ALA A 295 -8.62 -14.75 -15.74
CA ALA A 295 -8.27 -15.52 -16.92
C ALA A 295 -6.74 -15.51 -17.16
N GLY A 296 -6.10 -14.33 -17.06
CA GLY A 296 -4.64 -14.21 -17.11
C GLY A 296 -3.93 -14.98 -16.00
N LEU A 297 -4.43 -14.92 -14.77
CA LEU A 297 -3.89 -15.68 -13.64
C LEU A 297 -3.95 -17.18 -13.90
N MET A 298 -5.09 -17.70 -14.35
CA MET A 298 -5.28 -19.11 -14.69
C MET A 298 -4.36 -19.59 -15.81
N PHE A 299 -3.99 -18.72 -16.74
CA PHE A 299 -3.04 -19.03 -17.81
C PHE A 299 -1.58 -19.03 -17.32
N LEU A 300 -1.23 -18.11 -16.42
CA LEU A 300 0.16 -17.86 -16.03
C LEU A 300 0.68 -18.73 -14.87
N ILE A 301 -0.24 -19.25 -14.03
CA ILE A 301 0.09 -19.95 -12.78
C ILE A 301 0.67 -21.38 -12.99
#